data_f07c7ef4a0469ae57d3b649d8bcfcd97
#
_entry.id   f07c7ef4a0469ae57d3b649d8bcfcd97
#
_cell.length_a   1.000
_cell.length_b   1.000
_cell.length_c   1.000
_cell.angle_alpha   90.00
_cell.angle_beta   90.00
_cell.angle_gamma   90.00
#
_symmetry.space_group_name_H-M   'P 1'
#
loop_
_entity.id
_entity.type
_entity.pdbx_description
1 polymer ?
#
loop_
_entity_poly.entity_id
_entity_poly.type
_entity_poly.pdbx_seq_one_letter_code
_entity_poly.pdbx_strand_id
1 'polypeptide(L)'
;MLALISLLTIIIFSIIVVRIGAVALELTGLSSEVASFQAQSAFSGVGFTTSESEIIVSHPVRRKIIRILILLGSVGITSSIATLILTFVGQTRQVALVRALILLAGLVGIYFFARSQWIYRIMKKIIKRALEKWTTLKIYDYEQVFGLSKGFSISRITIKKDSWMAGRKLKDLQVNLEGVLVL
;
A
#
# COMPACT_ATOMS: atom_id res chain seq x y z
N MET A 1 -21.19 2.28 25.88
CA MET A 1 -19.92 1.53 25.83
C MET A 1 -19.71 0.80 24.50
N LEU A 2 -20.72 0.12 23.95
CA LEU A 2 -20.57 -0.58 22.67
C LEU A 2 -20.08 0.33 21.52
N ALA A 3 -20.67 1.52 21.33
CA ALA A 3 -20.27 2.44 20.29
C ALA A 3 -18.79 2.88 20.39
N LEU A 4 -18.27 3.10 21.60
CA LEU A 4 -16.87 3.44 21.83
C LEU A 4 -15.94 2.29 21.46
N ILE A 5 -16.28 1.05 21.85
CA ILE A 5 -15.52 -0.16 21.49
C ILE A 5 -15.56 -0.34 19.98
N SER A 6 -16.71 -0.18 19.34
CA SER A 6 -16.85 -0.26 17.88
C SER A 6 -15.97 0.77 17.17
N LEU A 7 -15.94 2.02 17.67
CA LEU A 7 -15.08 3.08 17.13
C LEU A 7 -13.60 2.68 17.15
N LEU A 8 -13.10 2.24 18.31
CA LEU A 8 -11.70 1.81 18.44
C LEU A 8 -11.39 0.60 17.56
N THR A 9 -12.33 -0.35 17.46
CA THR A 9 -12.18 -1.50 16.57
C THR A 9 -12.11 -1.10 15.10
N ILE A 10 -12.96 -0.15 14.65
CA ILE A 10 -12.92 0.36 13.27
C ILE A 10 -11.58 1.04 12.99
N ILE A 11 -11.04 1.83 13.93
CA ILE A 11 -9.74 2.49 13.76
C ILE A 11 -8.61 1.46 13.64
N ILE A 12 -8.58 0.45 14.51
CA ILE A 12 -7.58 -0.63 14.44
C ILE A 12 -7.69 -1.37 13.10
N PHE A 13 -8.91 -1.73 12.69
CA PHE A 13 -9.16 -2.40 11.42
C PHE A 13 -8.69 -1.55 10.22
N SER A 14 -8.96 -0.25 10.25
CA SER A 14 -8.49 0.69 9.22
C SER A 14 -6.97 0.69 9.08
N ILE A 15 -6.24 0.71 10.19
CA ILE A 15 -4.77 0.65 10.18
C ILE A 15 -4.28 -0.68 9.58
N ILE A 16 -4.93 -1.78 9.93
CA ILE A 16 -4.58 -3.10 9.38
C ILE A 16 -4.81 -3.13 7.87
N VAL A 17 -5.96 -2.63 7.39
CA VAL A 17 -6.30 -2.57 5.97
C VAL A 17 -5.28 -1.75 5.19
N VAL A 18 -4.91 -0.55 5.67
CA VAL A 18 -3.89 0.29 5.05
C VAL A 18 -2.54 -0.45 4.97
N ARG A 19 -2.15 -1.16 6.02
CA ARG A 19 -0.91 -1.93 6.03
C ARG A 19 -0.93 -3.10 5.05
N ILE A 20 -2.06 -3.81 4.95
CA ILE A 20 -2.24 -4.87 3.94
C ILE A 20 -2.10 -4.28 2.54
N GLY A 21 -2.75 -3.16 2.28
CA GLY A 21 -2.66 -2.45 1.01
C GLY A 21 -1.24 -2.00 0.67
N ALA A 22 -0.52 -1.44 1.64
CA ALA A 22 0.87 -1.03 1.47
C ALA A 22 1.78 -2.21 1.10
N VAL A 23 1.70 -3.33 1.84
CA VAL A 23 2.48 -4.54 1.51
C VAL A 23 2.07 -5.12 0.16
N ALA A 24 0.78 -5.11 -0.18
CA ALA A 24 0.32 -5.58 -1.48
C ALA A 24 0.84 -4.71 -2.63
N LEU A 25 0.89 -3.39 -2.46
CA LEU A 25 1.49 -2.46 -3.43
C LEU A 25 3.01 -2.64 -3.53
N GLU A 26 3.71 -2.85 -2.42
CA GLU A 26 5.14 -3.15 -2.38
C GLU A 26 5.47 -4.43 -3.19
N LEU A 27 4.64 -5.46 -3.09
CA LEU A 27 4.77 -6.69 -3.88
C LEU A 27 4.59 -6.47 -5.40
N THR A 28 4.04 -5.34 -5.82
CA THR A 28 3.97 -4.96 -7.24
C THR A 28 5.21 -4.22 -7.75
N GLY A 29 6.26 -4.08 -6.91
CA GLY A 29 7.51 -3.42 -7.27
C GLY A 29 7.58 -1.93 -6.90
N LEU A 30 6.71 -1.43 -6.02
CA LEU A 30 6.85 -0.09 -5.44
C LEU A 30 7.80 -0.13 -4.23
N SER A 31 8.54 0.96 -4.01
CA SER A 31 9.31 1.11 -2.76
C SER A 31 8.37 1.13 -1.55
N SER A 32 8.85 0.70 -0.39
CA SER A 32 8.05 0.62 0.84
C SER A 32 7.45 1.97 1.23
N GLU A 33 8.19 3.07 1.02
CA GLU A 33 7.74 4.44 1.30
C GLU A 33 6.60 4.85 0.37
N VAL A 34 6.78 4.69 -0.94
CA VAL A 34 5.77 5.02 -1.95
C VAL A 34 4.52 4.16 -1.78
N ALA A 35 4.68 2.85 -1.55
CA ALA A 35 3.57 1.93 -1.32
C ALA A 35 2.76 2.31 -0.07
N SER A 36 3.44 2.66 1.03
CA SER A 36 2.79 3.10 2.26
C SER A 36 2.03 4.41 2.08
N PHE A 37 2.65 5.39 1.43
CA PHE A 37 2.02 6.68 1.14
C PHE A 37 0.79 6.51 0.24
N GLN A 38 0.90 5.76 -0.84
CA GLN A 38 -0.20 5.51 -1.76
C GLN A 38 -1.36 4.75 -1.11
N ALA A 39 -1.06 3.76 -0.25
CA ALA A 39 -2.10 3.05 0.49
C ALA A 39 -2.86 3.98 1.44
N GLN A 40 -2.15 4.87 2.15
CA GLN A 40 -2.77 5.86 3.03
C GLN A 40 -3.60 6.87 2.24
N SER A 41 -3.06 7.43 1.15
CA SER A 41 -3.77 8.39 0.30
C SER A 41 -5.04 7.81 -0.29
N ALA A 42 -4.99 6.56 -0.76
CA ALA A 42 -6.17 5.85 -1.26
C ALA A 42 -7.22 5.65 -0.17
N PHE A 43 -6.81 5.19 1.01
CA PHE A 43 -7.73 4.90 2.11
C PHE A 43 -8.36 6.18 2.70
N SER A 44 -7.59 7.26 2.80
CA SER A 44 -8.09 8.55 3.31
C SER A 44 -8.89 9.37 2.29
N GLY A 45 -8.88 8.96 1.01
CA GLY A 45 -9.59 9.68 -0.04
C GLY A 45 -8.94 11.02 -0.45
N VAL A 46 -7.68 11.27 -0.06
CA VAL A 46 -6.95 12.50 -0.40
C VAL A 46 -6.68 12.58 -1.91
N GLY A 47 -6.47 11.42 -2.57
CA GLY A 47 -6.18 11.37 -4.00
C GLY A 47 -4.68 11.32 -4.31
N PHE A 48 -4.37 11.38 -5.60
CA PHE A 48 -3.02 11.22 -6.15
C PHE A 48 -2.69 12.37 -7.08
N THR A 49 -1.41 12.70 -7.19
CA THR A 49 -0.89 13.57 -8.23
C THR A 49 -0.95 12.88 -9.60
N THR A 50 -0.79 13.63 -10.70
CA THR A 50 -0.81 13.08 -12.06
C THR A 50 0.20 11.94 -12.23
N SER A 51 1.44 12.17 -11.81
CA SER A 51 2.52 11.17 -11.92
C SER A 51 2.25 9.91 -11.08
N GLU A 52 1.72 10.07 -9.87
CA GLU A 52 1.33 8.93 -9.02
C GLU A 52 0.17 8.15 -9.61
N SER A 53 -0.80 8.86 -10.18
CA SER A 53 -1.95 8.24 -10.86
C SER A 53 -1.50 7.38 -12.05
N GLU A 54 -0.56 7.84 -12.86
CA GLU A 54 0.00 7.09 -13.98
C GLU A 54 0.67 5.79 -13.53
N ILE A 55 1.48 5.84 -12.46
CA ILE A 55 2.13 4.67 -11.86
C ILE A 55 1.10 3.64 -11.39
N ILE A 56 -0.05 4.09 -10.88
CA ILE A 56 -1.13 3.22 -10.41
C ILE A 56 -1.91 2.64 -11.58
N VAL A 57 -2.32 3.51 -12.52
CA VAL A 57 -3.20 3.14 -13.64
C VAL A 57 -2.50 2.25 -14.65
N SER A 58 -1.19 2.38 -14.84
CA SER A 58 -0.41 1.53 -15.74
C SER A 58 -0.39 0.05 -15.34
N HIS A 59 -0.61 -0.27 -14.04
CA HIS A 59 -0.52 -1.64 -13.54
C HIS A 59 -1.88 -2.20 -13.10
N PRO A 60 -2.42 -3.28 -13.70
CA PRO A 60 -3.77 -3.75 -13.43
C PRO A 60 -3.98 -4.21 -11.97
N VAL A 61 -2.95 -4.76 -11.32
CA VAL A 61 -3.03 -5.20 -9.92
C VAL A 61 -3.08 -3.99 -8.97
N ARG A 62 -2.26 -2.96 -9.22
CA ARG A 62 -2.26 -1.72 -8.41
C ARG A 62 -3.64 -1.05 -8.45
N ARG A 63 -4.26 -0.97 -9.64
CA ARG A 63 -5.63 -0.45 -9.79
C ARG A 63 -6.64 -1.19 -8.91
N LYS A 64 -6.56 -2.53 -8.83
CA LYS A 64 -7.47 -3.32 -7.99
C LYS A 64 -7.25 -3.03 -6.50
N ILE A 65 -5.99 -3.02 -6.05
CA ILE A 65 -5.64 -2.73 -4.66
C ILE A 65 -6.13 -1.34 -4.25
N ILE A 66 -5.82 -0.32 -5.04
CA ILE A 66 -6.21 1.06 -4.76
C ILE A 66 -7.74 1.22 -4.73
N ARG A 67 -8.46 0.61 -5.67
CA ARG A 67 -9.93 0.63 -5.69
C ARG A 67 -10.52 0.04 -4.39
N ILE A 68 -10.00 -1.09 -3.93
CA ILE A 68 -10.45 -1.71 -2.68
C ILE A 68 -10.15 -0.81 -1.48
N LEU A 69 -8.97 -0.19 -1.44
CA LEU A 69 -8.59 0.74 -0.38
C LEU A 69 -9.50 1.96 -0.33
N ILE A 70 -9.85 2.55 -1.47
CA ILE A 70 -10.78 3.69 -1.56
C ILE A 70 -12.15 3.29 -1.01
N LEU A 71 -12.70 2.14 -1.44
CA LEU A 71 -13.99 1.66 -0.96
C LEU A 71 -13.99 1.39 0.55
N LEU A 72 -12.99 0.67 1.05
CA LEU A 72 -12.88 0.38 2.49
C LEU A 72 -12.62 1.65 3.30
N GLY A 73 -11.87 2.61 2.74
CA GLY A 73 -11.61 3.89 3.36
C GLY A 73 -12.90 4.72 3.52
N SER A 74 -13.70 4.82 2.47
CA SER A 74 -14.98 5.55 2.51
C SER A 74 -15.93 4.96 3.56
N VAL A 75 -16.06 3.63 3.61
CA VAL A 75 -16.87 2.94 4.62
C VAL A 75 -16.28 3.13 6.01
N GLY A 76 -14.97 2.99 6.18
CA GLY A 76 -14.27 3.13 7.45
C GLY A 76 -14.42 4.53 8.05
N ILE A 77 -14.21 5.58 7.25
CA ILE A 77 -14.33 6.97 7.70
C ILE A 77 -15.78 7.28 8.09
N THR A 78 -16.75 6.95 7.24
CA THR A 78 -18.17 7.19 7.52
C THR A 78 -18.63 6.45 8.77
N SER A 79 -18.24 5.19 8.94
CA SER A 79 -18.56 4.40 10.13
C SER A 79 -17.89 4.97 11.38
N SER A 80 -16.66 5.47 11.28
CA SER A 80 -15.96 6.11 12.41
C SER A 80 -16.68 7.38 12.86
N ILE A 81 -17.13 8.24 11.93
CA ILE A 81 -17.87 9.44 12.25
C ILE A 81 -19.21 9.09 12.91
N ALA A 82 -19.95 8.14 12.35
CA ALA A 82 -21.23 7.71 12.91
C ALA A 82 -21.07 7.15 14.33
N THR A 83 -20.10 6.28 14.56
CA THR A 83 -19.84 5.69 15.89
C THR A 83 -19.30 6.71 16.88
N LEU A 84 -18.53 7.71 16.43
CA LEU A 84 -18.09 8.82 17.26
C LEU A 84 -19.28 9.64 17.77
N ILE A 85 -20.21 10.01 16.88
CA ILE A 85 -21.44 10.72 17.25
C ILE A 85 -22.24 9.88 18.25
N LEU A 86 -22.49 8.59 17.96
CA LEU A 86 -23.22 7.69 18.85
C LEU A 86 -22.55 7.49 20.22
N THR A 87 -21.23 7.66 20.30
CA THR A 87 -20.51 7.56 21.57
C THR A 87 -20.87 8.68 22.53
N PHE A 88 -21.14 9.88 22.03
CA PHE A 88 -21.37 11.07 22.85
C PHE A 88 -22.82 11.56 22.90
N VAL A 89 -23.63 11.25 21.88
CA VAL A 89 -25.05 11.66 21.83
C VAL A 89 -25.82 11.10 23.03
N GLY A 90 -26.62 11.96 23.67
CA GLY A 90 -27.51 11.58 24.76
C GLY A 90 -26.82 11.23 26.08
N GLN A 91 -25.54 11.53 26.24
CA GLN A 91 -24.80 11.22 27.47
C GLN A 91 -24.77 12.41 28.43
N THR A 92 -24.78 12.11 29.71
CA THR A 92 -24.55 13.15 30.76
C THR A 92 -23.08 13.60 30.71
N ARG A 93 -22.81 14.81 31.18
CA ARG A 93 -21.45 15.39 31.18
C ARG A 93 -20.41 14.49 31.82
N GLN A 94 -20.73 13.85 32.94
CA GLN A 94 -19.80 12.92 33.62
C GLN A 94 -19.48 11.70 32.78
N VAL A 95 -20.49 11.07 32.18
CA VAL A 95 -20.30 9.89 31.30
C VAL A 95 -19.53 10.25 30.02
N ALA A 96 -19.83 11.44 29.47
CA ALA A 96 -19.10 11.93 28.28
C ALA A 96 -17.61 12.16 28.58
N LEU A 97 -17.26 12.74 29.75
CA LEU A 97 -15.86 12.89 30.16
C LEU A 97 -15.13 11.55 30.33
N VAL A 98 -15.76 10.55 30.96
CA VAL A 98 -15.17 9.22 31.12
C VAL A 98 -14.95 8.57 29.75
N ARG A 99 -15.92 8.64 28.83
CA ARG A 99 -15.78 8.11 27.47
C ARG A 99 -14.68 8.82 26.68
N ALA A 100 -14.55 10.14 26.85
CA ALA A 100 -13.48 10.91 26.20
C ALA A 100 -12.10 10.47 26.71
N LEU A 101 -11.93 10.24 28.01
CA LEU A 101 -10.68 9.75 28.58
C LEU A 101 -10.33 8.33 28.06
N ILE A 102 -11.33 7.42 28.03
CA ILE A 102 -11.13 6.08 27.51
C ILE A 102 -10.77 6.12 26.00
N LEU A 103 -11.45 6.98 25.22
CA LEU A 103 -11.16 7.18 23.81
C LEU A 103 -9.73 7.69 23.62
N LEU A 104 -9.32 8.69 24.38
CA LEU A 104 -7.98 9.26 24.32
C LEU A 104 -6.90 8.23 24.69
N ALA A 105 -7.11 7.47 25.77
CA ALA A 105 -6.23 6.38 26.16
C ALA A 105 -6.15 5.27 25.07
N GLY A 106 -7.30 4.93 24.47
CA GLY A 106 -7.37 3.97 23.36
C GLY A 106 -6.61 4.45 22.12
N LEU A 107 -6.76 5.71 21.74
CA LEU A 107 -6.03 6.31 20.61
C LEU A 107 -4.52 6.36 20.86
N VAL A 108 -4.10 6.69 22.08
CA VAL A 108 -2.69 6.65 22.46
C VAL A 108 -2.14 5.21 22.36
N GLY A 109 -2.89 4.23 22.86
CA GLY A 109 -2.52 2.80 22.73
C GLY A 109 -2.40 2.37 21.27
N ILE A 110 -3.38 2.74 20.43
CA ILE A 110 -3.38 2.47 18.99
C ILE A 110 -2.19 3.15 18.30
N TYR A 111 -1.85 4.38 18.68
CA TYR A 111 -0.69 5.10 18.13
C TYR A 111 0.62 4.37 18.43
N PHE A 112 0.85 3.94 19.67
CA PHE A 112 2.04 3.14 20.01
C PHE A 112 2.05 1.79 19.30
N PHE A 113 0.90 1.13 19.19
CA PHE A 113 0.74 -0.10 18.41
C PHE A 113 1.10 0.13 16.94
N ALA A 114 0.56 1.18 16.33
CA ALA A 114 0.80 1.53 14.94
C ALA A 114 2.26 1.90 14.67
N ARG A 115 2.93 2.55 15.62
CA ARG A 115 4.34 2.97 15.49
C ARG A 115 5.33 1.83 15.74
N SER A 116 4.91 0.73 16.36
CA SER A 116 5.80 -0.38 16.70
C SER A 116 6.36 -1.07 15.46
N GLN A 117 7.68 -0.96 15.29
CA GLN A 117 8.40 -1.62 14.19
C GLN A 117 8.38 -3.15 14.29
N TRP A 118 8.27 -3.69 15.50
CA TRP A 118 8.16 -5.13 15.71
C TRP A 118 6.85 -5.68 15.16
N ILE A 119 5.74 -5.00 15.46
CA ILE A 119 4.41 -5.32 14.93
C ILE A 119 4.40 -5.17 13.41
N TYR A 120 5.01 -4.11 12.88
CA TYR A 120 5.15 -3.91 11.43
C TYR A 120 5.86 -5.10 10.76
N ARG A 121 6.99 -5.54 11.30
CA ARG A 121 7.75 -6.69 10.75
C ARG A 121 6.95 -7.98 10.77
N ILE A 122 6.24 -8.27 11.86
CA ILE A 122 5.40 -9.46 11.98
C ILE A 122 4.25 -9.40 10.96
N MET A 123 3.53 -8.27 10.90
CA MET A 123 2.45 -8.07 9.96
C MET A 123 2.93 -8.20 8.51
N LYS A 124 4.04 -7.55 8.14
CA LYS A 124 4.63 -7.66 6.80
C LYS A 124 4.91 -9.12 6.44
N LYS A 125 5.48 -9.89 7.35
CA LYS A 125 5.79 -11.31 7.13
C LYS A 125 4.52 -12.18 6.93
N ILE A 126 3.49 -11.93 7.73
CA ILE A 126 2.21 -12.66 7.63
C ILE A 126 1.49 -12.29 6.33
N ILE A 127 1.38 -10.98 6.04
CA ILE A 127 0.70 -10.47 4.85
C ILE A 127 1.42 -10.94 3.58
N LYS A 128 2.77 -10.88 3.54
CA LYS A 128 3.56 -11.37 2.42
C LYS A 128 3.27 -12.84 2.15
N ARG A 129 3.32 -13.71 3.17
CA ARG A 129 3.00 -15.13 3.03
C ARG A 129 1.58 -15.41 2.56
N ALA A 130 0.61 -14.66 3.10
CA ALA A 130 -0.79 -14.80 2.72
C ALA A 130 -1.01 -14.38 1.25
N LEU A 131 -0.44 -13.27 0.82
CA LEU A 131 -0.55 -12.78 -0.54
C LEU A 131 0.18 -13.67 -1.55
N GLU A 132 1.35 -14.17 -1.22
CA GLU A 132 2.09 -15.12 -2.06
C GLU A 132 1.32 -16.41 -2.30
N LYS A 133 0.59 -16.90 -1.30
CA LYS A 133 -0.22 -18.11 -1.41
C LYS A 133 -1.49 -17.90 -2.25
N TRP A 134 -2.03 -16.69 -2.27
CA TRP A 134 -3.32 -16.37 -2.90
C TRP A 134 -3.18 -15.68 -4.25
N THR A 135 -1.97 -15.26 -4.62
CA THR A 135 -1.76 -14.51 -5.86
C THR A 135 -0.51 -15.06 -6.58
N THR A 136 -0.64 -15.33 -7.87
CA THR A 136 0.48 -15.64 -8.77
C THR A 136 1.35 -14.39 -9.07
N LEU A 137 1.46 -13.48 -8.11
CA LEU A 137 2.34 -12.33 -8.21
C LEU A 137 3.78 -12.83 -8.06
N LYS A 138 4.51 -12.94 -9.18
CA LYS A 138 5.96 -13.07 -9.13
C LYS A 138 6.50 -11.83 -8.44
N ILE A 139 7.03 -12.03 -7.24
CA ILE A 139 7.73 -11.00 -6.50
C ILE A 139 8.99 -10.68 -7.28
N TYR A 140 9.00 -9.52 -7.92
CA TYR A 140 10.24 -8.97 -8.42
C TYR A 140 10.88 -8.24 -7.24
N ASP A 141 11.88 -8.86 -6.63
CA ASP A 141 12.79 -8.20 -5.68
C ASP A 141 13.62 -7.14 -6.44
N TYR A 142 12.98 -6.01 -6.74
CA TYR A 142 13.67 -4.90 -7.41
C TYR A 142 14.63 -4.14 -6.48
N GLU A 143 14.52 -4.31 -5.15
CA GLU A 143 15.42 -3.63 -4.22
C GLU A 143 16.87 -4.16 -4.23
N GLN A 144 17.09 -5.39 -4.72
CA GLN A 144 18.43 -5.98 -4.70
C GLN A 144 19.26 -5.77 -5.97
N VAL A 145 18.66 -5.33 -7.06
CA VAL A 145 19.37 -5.34 -8.32
C VAL A 145 19.90 -3.98 -8.75
N PHE A 146 19.20 -2.85 -8.48
CA PHE A 146 19.69 -1.59 -9.03
C PHE A 146 19.31 -0.35 -8.22
N GLY A 147 20.31 0.21 -7.53
CA GLY A 147 20.35 1.61 -7.16
C GLY A 147 20.50 2.53 -8.38
N LEU A 148 19.74 2.31 -9.43
CA LEU A 148 19.74 3.15 -10.61
C LEU A 148 18.75 4.30 -10.44
N SER A 149 19.19 5.29 -9.71
CA SER A 149 18.66 6.65 -9.71
C SER A 149 18.95 7.29 -11.08
N LYS A 150 17.94 7.96 -11.67
CA LYS A 150 18.05 8.80 -12.85
C LYS A 150 18.03 8.11 -14.23
N GLY A 151 16.83 7.76 -14.68
CA GLY A 151 16.56 7.62 -16.12
C GLY A 151 16.99 6.32 -16.79
N PHE A 152 17.58 5.37 -16.08
CA PHE A 152 17.91 4.07 -16.62
C PHE A 152 16.91 3.02 -16.12
N SER A 153 16.47 2.12 -17.02
CA SER A 153 15.66 0.96 -16.68
C SER A 153 16.33 -0.31 -17.18
N ILE A 154 16.30 -1.38 -16.39
CA ILE A 154 16.74 -2.68 -16.88
C ILE A 154 15.53 -3.49 -17.25
N SER A 155 15.50 -3.93 -18.51
CA SER A 155 14.46 -4.80 -19.02
C SER A 155 15.06 -6.05 -19.64
N ARG A 156 14.43 -7.20 -19.39
CA ARG A 156 14.77 -8.44 -20.08
C ARG A 156 13.98 -8.51 -21.38
N ILE A 157 14.69 -8.49 -22.50
CA ILE A 157 14.09 -8.65 -23.83
C ILE A 157 14.26 -10.10 -24.26
N THR A 158 13.16 -10.77 -24.56
CA THR A 158 13.18 -12.11 -25.17
C THR A 158 13.07 -11.94 -26.67
N ILE A 159 14.14 -12.30 -27.39
CA ILE A 159 14.19 -12.22 -28.85
C ILE A 159 13.38 -13.39 -29.41
N LYS A 160 12.32 -13.10 -30.15
CA LYS A 160 11.52 -14.07 -30.88
C LYS A 160 12.30 -14.50 -32.15
N LYS A 161 12.06 -15.73 -32.65
CA LYS A 161 12.71 -16.24 -33.84
C LYS A 161 12.54 -15.39 -35.10
N ASP A 162 11.41 -14.66 -35.18
CA ASP A 162 11.07 -13.77 -36.29
C ASP A 162 11.53 -12.31 -36.08
N SER A 163 12.30 -12.05 -35.03
CA SER A 163 12.83 -10.71 -34.75
C SER A 163 14.03 -10.41 -35.64
N TRP A 164 14.17 -9.16 -36.07
CA TRP A 164 15.33 -8.67 -36.83
C TRP A 164 16.67 -8.83 -36.09
N MET A 165 16.62 -9.02 -34.76
CA MET A 165 17.77 -9.31 -33.90
C MET A 165 18.16 -10.79 -33.87
N ALA A 166 17.28 -11.69 -34.34
CA ALA A 166 17.51 -13.11 -34.23
C ALA A 166 18.68 -13.59 -35.16
N GLY A 167 19.62 -14.36 -34.59
CA GLY A 167 20.75 -14.91 -35.34
C GLY A 167 21.88 -13.92 -35.65
N ARG A 168 21.79 -12.65 -35.22
CA ARG A 168 22.85 -11.66 -35.40
C ARG A 168 23.73 -11.57 -34.15
N LYS A 169 25.01 -11.25 -34.35
CA LYS A 169 25.94 -11.00 -33.24
C LYS A 169 25.59 -9.67 -32.59
N LEU A 170 25.70 -9.60 -31.28
CA LEU A 170 25.40 -8.40 -30.50
C LEU A 170 26.17 -7.15 -30.99
N LYS A 171 27.40 -7.36 -31.43
CA LYS A 171 28.28 -6.33 -32.01
C LYS A 171 27.68 -5.69 -33.28
N ASP A 172 26.95 -6.47 -34.08
CA ASP A 172 26.43 -6.00 -35.36
C ASP A 172 25.06 -5.30 -35.20
N LEU A 173 24.46 -5.43 -34.03
CA LEU A 173 23.13 -4.83 -33.72
C LEU A 173 23.19 -3.35 -33.32
N GLN A 174 24.37 -2.83 -33.00
CA GLN A 174 24.61 -1.40 -32.63
C GLN A 174 23.60 -0.82 -31.64
N VAL A 175 23.04 -1.64 -30.75
CA VAL A 175 21.99 -1.25 -29.80
C VAL A 175 22.43 -0.13 -28.83
N ASN A 176 23.73 0.07 -28.68
CA ASN A 176 24.32 1.19 -27.95
C ASN A 176 23.99 2.56 -28.54
N LEU A 177 23.77 2.66 -29.86
CA LEU A 177 23.37 3.90 -30.54
C LEU A 177 21.93 4.30 -30.19
N GLU A 178 21.10 3.34 -29.77
CA GLU A 178 19.74 3.57 -29.30
C GLU A 178 19.65 3.77 -27.78
N GLY A 179 20.79 4.01 -27.11
CA GLY A 179 20.84 4.22 -25.66
C GLY A 179 20.66 2.97 -24.82
N VAL A 180 20.80 1.77 -25.42
CA VAL A 180 20.69 0.48 -24.73
C VAL A 180 22.07 -0.03 -24.38
N LEU A 181 22.33 -0.22 -23.08
CA LEU A 181 23.54 -0.89 -22.60
C LEU A 181 23.20 -2.37 -22.32
N VAL A 182 23.94 -3.28 -22.90
CA VAL A 182 23.78 -4.72 -22.66
C VAL A 182 24.78 -5.13 -21.57
N LEU A 183 24.24 -5.69 -20.48
CA LEU A 183 25.00 -6.18 -19.33
C LEU A 183 25.23 -7.68 -19.40
#